data_137fdd9c5e11c390dcf38b629ba6d39d
#
_entry.id   137fdd9c5e11c390dcf38b629ba6d39d
#
_cell.length_a   1.000
_cell.length_b   1.000
_cell.length_c   1.000
_cell.angle_alpha   90.00
_cell.angle_beta   90.00
_cell.angle_gamma   90.00
#
_symmetry.space_group_name_H-M   'P 1'
#
loop_
_entity.id
_entity.type
_entity.pdbx_description
1 polymer ?
#
loop_
_entity_poly.entity_id
_entity_poly.type
_entity_poly.pdbx_seq_one_letter_code
_entity_poly.pdbx_strand_id
1 'polypeptide(L)'
;MCGRYRLTAKERYLRDHFGLDEDPPWQPRWNVAPTQQVATIRQHPAEPRRIFGLMRWGLVPYWAKDQSFGLKTINAMCETAAEKPAFRDALKRHRCLILADGFYEWSRHEAACVIVRRAPLDRTCHPIGSTLRGMAIR
;
A
#
# COMPACT_ATOMS: atom_id res chain seq x y z
N MET A 1 -2.97 -0.26 -14.09
CA MET A 1 -1.99 -0.29 -12.94
C MET A 1 -2.32 0.87 -12.03
N CYS A 2 -2.42 0.61 -10.73
CA CYS A 2 -2.74 1.66 -9.76
C CYS A 2 -1.59 2.69 -9.68
N GLY A 3 -1.87 3.93 -10.04
CA GLY A 3 -0.93 5.05 -9.96
C GLY A 3 -1.38 6.14 -8.99
N ARG A 4 -2.61 6.04 -8.47
CA ARG A 4 -3.20 6.96 -7.51
C ARG A 4 -4.22 6.24 -6.63
N TYR A 5 -4.29 6.64 -5.36
CA TYR A 5 -5.31 6.14 -4.45
C TYR A 5 -5.74 7.21 -3.45
N ARG A 6 -6.75 6.91 -2.67
CA ARG A 6 -7.20 7.74 -1.55
C ARG A 6 -7.26 6.93 -0.26
N LEU A 7 -7.06 7.61 0.86
CA LEU A 7 -7.35 7.15 2.20
C LEU A 7 -7.99 8.28 2.97
N THR A 8 -9.31 8.23 3.10
CA THR A 8 -10.13 9.28 3.72
C THR A 8 -10.66 8.87 5.09
N ALA A 9 -10.37 7.63 5.50
CA ALA A 9 -10.68 7.15 6.84
C ALA A 9 -10.00 8.00 7.91
N LYS A 10 -10.74 8.32 8.97
CA LYS A 10 -10.23 9.06 10.13
C LYS A 10 -9.31 8.18 10.97
N GLU A 11 -8.40 8.80 11.70
CA GLU A 11 -7.41 8.17 12.57
C GLU A 11 -8.04 7.19 13.55
N ARG A 12 -9.10 7.58 14.24
CA ARG A 12 -9.82 6.74 15.21
C ARG A 12 -10.35 5.46 14.56
N TYR A 13 -10.90 5.57 13.34
CA TYR A 13 -11.38 4.38 12.61
C TYR A 13 -10.22 3.43 12.28
N LEU A 14 -9.06 3.98 11.87
CA LEU A 14 -7.87 3.19 11.57
C LEU A 14 -7.35 2.49 12.84
N ARG A 15 -7.29 3.21 13.97
CA ARG A 15 -6.92 2.61 15.26
C ARG A 15 -7.81 1.42 15.60
N ASP A 16 -9.12 1.64 15.63
CA ASP A 16 -10.09 0.63 16.07
C ASP A 16 -10.11 -0.58 15.12
N HIS A 17 -10.04 -0.33 13.80
CA HIS A 17 -10.09 -1.38 12.79
C HIS A 17 -8.82 -2.25 12.78
N PHE A 18 -7.65 -1.65 12.96
CA PHE A 18 -6.37 -2.36 12.93
C PHE A 18 -5.85 -2.77 14.30
N GLY A 19 -6.54 -2.40 15.38
CA GLY A 19 -6.13 -2.69 16.75
C GLY A 19 -4.80 -2.03 17.09
N LEU A 20 -4.69 -0.73 16.82
CA LEU A 20 -3.51 0.06 17.19
C LEU A 20 -3.68 0.58 18.60
N ASP A 21 -2.57 0.76 19.30
CA ASP A 21 -2.54 1.24 20.68
C ASP A 21 -2.98 2.72 20.78
N GLU A 22 -2.68 3.51 19.74
CA GLU A 22 -2.95 4.94 19.70
C GLU A 22 -3.54 5.36 18.35
N ASP A 23 -4.15 6.55 18.31
CA ASP A 23 -4.59 7.14 17.06
C ASP A 23 -3.37 7.43 16.17
N PRO A 24 -3.33 6.89 14.94
CA PRO A 24 -2.20 7.12 14.07
C PRO A 24 -2.14 8.59 13.61
N PRO A 25 -0.96 9.19 13.45
CA PRO A 25 -0.78 10.56 12.97
C PRO A 25 -1.08 10.64 11.47
N TRP A 26 -2.34 10.45 11.11
CA TRP A 26 -2.82 10.43 9.73
C TRP A 26 -3.93 11.43 9.53
N GLN A 27 -3.86 12.18 8.43
CA GLN A 27 -4.94 13.04 7.97
C GLN A 27 -5.54 12.48 6.68
N PRO A 28 -6.88 12.55 6.51
CA PRO A 28 -7.54 12.09 5.29
C PRO A 28 -6.94 12.70 4.02
N ARG A 29 -6.64 11.86 3.05
CA ARG A 29 -6.06 12.26 1.77
C ARG A 29 -6.83 11.64 0.61
N TRP A 30 -7.27 12.52 -0.30
CA TRP A 30 -8.07 12.15 -1.47
C TRP A 30 -7.21 11.75 -2.68
N ASN A 31 -5.95 12.14 -2.70
CA ASN A 31 -5.08 11.94 -3.85
C ASN A 31 -3.64 11.66 -3.39
N VAL A 32 -3.37 10.39 -3.18
CA VAL A 32 -2.03 9.91 -2.82
C VAL A 32 -1.33 9.42 -4.08
N ALA A 33 -0.12 9.92 -4.30
CA ALA A 33 0.69 9.64 -5.49
C ALA A 33 1.97 8.86 -5.15
N PRO A 34 2.59 8.18 -6.11
CA PRO A 34 3.94 7.63 -5.96
C PRO A 34 4.93 8.65 -5.42
N THR A 35 5.94 8.18 -4.71
CA THR A 35 6.97 8.94 -3.99
C THR A 35 6.52 9.66 -2.73
N GLN A 36 5.23 9.79 -2.49
CA GLN A 36 4.71 10.37 -1.26
C GLN A 36 4.72 9.36 -0.10
N GLN A 37 4.63 9.89 1.12
CA GLN A 37 4.40 9.09 2.32
C GLN A 37 3.00 8.49 2.31
N VAL A 38 2.92 7.19 2.58
CA VAL A 38 1.69 6.41 2.62
C VAL A 38 1.52 5.74 3.97
N ALA A 39 0.28 5.66 4.43
CA ALA A 39 -0.07 4.98 5.67
C ALA A 39 0.08 3.46 5.52
N THR A 40 0.80 2.86 6.44
CA THR A 40 1.06 1.43 6.44
C THR A 40 0.84 0.80 7.81
N ILE A 41 0.45 -0.47 7.81
CA ILE A 41 0.42 -1.31 9.00
C ILE A 41 1.40 -2.47 8.80
N ARG A 42 2.20 -2.72 9.81
CA ARG A 42 3.13 -3.85 9.86
C ARG A 42 3.06 -4.54 11.20
N GLN A 43 3.49 -5.79 11.24
CA GLN A 43 3.68 -6.51 12.49
C GLN A 43 4.93 -6.01 13.21
N HIS A 44 4.84 -5.83 14.52
CA HIS A 44 6.02 -5.58 15.34
C HIS A 44 6.96 -6.79 15.29
N PRO A 45 8.29 -6.60 15.17
CA PRO A 45 9.23 -7.71 14.98
C PRO A 45 9.33 -8.64 16.18
N ALA A 46 9.13 -8.16 17.41
CA ALA A 46 9.29 -8.90 18.65
C ALA A 46 7.99 -9.11 19.44
N GLU A 47 6.96 -8.36 19.17
CA GLU A 47 5.72 -8.36 19.95
C GLU A 47 4.51 -8.70 19.07
N PRO A 48 3.46 -9.33 19.61
CA PRO A 48 2.25 -9.69 18.84
C PRO A 48 1.32 -8.47 18.65
N ARG A 49 1.85 -7.31 18.29
CA ARG A 49 1.10 -6.08 18.04
C ARG A 49 1.36 -5.50 16.66
N ARG A 50 0.44 -4.70 16.19
CA ARG A 50 0.54 -3.98 14.92
C ARG A 50 1.10 -2.59 15.14
N ILE A 51 1.88 -2.12 14.17
CA ILE A 51 2.49 -0.80 14.20
C ILE A 51 2.01 -0.03 12.99
N PHE A 52 1.52 1.18 13.21
CA PHE A 52 1.33 2.16 12.16
C PHE A 52 2.67 2.78 11.77
N GLY A 53 2.83 3.09 10.50
CA GLY A 53 4.00 3.81 10.01
C GLY A 53 3.71 4.54 8.71
N LEU A 54 4.51 5.55 8.44
CA LEU A 54 4.53 6.23 7.16
C LEU A 54 5.72 5.72 6.36
N MET A 55 5.47 5.24 5.15
CA MET A 55 6.50 4.75 4.25
C MET A 55 6.37 5.42 2.88
N ARG A 56 7.48 5.60 2.20
CA ARG A 56 7.47 6.15 0.84
C ARG A 56 6.92 5.12 -0.14
N TRP A 57 5.98 5.53 -0.99
CA TRP A 57 5.49 4.70 -2.09
C TRP A 57 6.52 4.62 -3.22
N GLY A 58 7.04 3.44 -3.45
CA GLY A 58 8.09 3.13 -4.41
C GLY A 58 9.26 2.43 -3.72
N LEU A 59 9.38 1.13 -3.93
CA LEU A 59 10.40 0.31 -3.29
C LEU A 59 11.79 0.67 -3.79
N VAL A 60 12.69 1.04 -2.88
CA VAL A 60 14.11 1.22 -3.18
C VAL A 60 14.86 0.00 -2.65
N PRO A 61 15.36 -0.91 -3.49
CA PRO A 61 16.15 -2.05 -3.03
C PRO A 61 17.43 -1.57 -2.35
N TYR A 62 17.96 -2.36 -1.41
CA TYR A 62 19.17 -2.00 -0.64
C TYR A 62 20.41 -1.76 -1.51
N TRP A 63 20.48 -2.40 -2.68
CA TRP A 63 21.57 -2.26 -3.62
C TRP A 63 21.42 -1.07 -4.59
N ALA A 64 20.25 -0.40 -4.59
CA ALA A 64 20.04 0.75 -5.47
C ALA A 64 20.85 1.95 -4.98
N LYS A 65 21.60 2.55 -5.88
CA LYS A 65 22.44 3.73 -5.59
C LYS A 65 21.64 5.01 -5.39
N ASP A 66 20.44 5.07 -5.98
CA ASP A 66 19.61 6.28 -6.01
C ASP A 66 18.15 5.96 -5.62
N GLN A 67 17.56 6.88 -4.86
CA GLN A 67 16.14 6.80 -4.46
C GLN A 67 15.17 6.95 -5.64
N SER A 68 15.61 7.51 -6.77
CA SER A 68 14.79 7.58 -8.00
C SER A 68 14.41 6.22 -8.54
N PHE A 69 15.17 5.16 -8.18
CA PHE A 69 14.80 3.78 -8.52
C PHE A 69 13.38 3.43 -8.08
N GLY A 70 12.91 4.00 -6.96
CA GLY A 70 11.56 3.82 -6.45
C GLY A 70 10.45 4.23 -7.43
N LEU A 71 10.73 5.11 -8.39
CA LEU A 71 9.76 5.48 -9.45
C LEU A 71 9.44 4.32 -10.38
N LYS A 72 10.38 3.41 -10.59
CA LYS A 72 10.25 2.22 -11.44
C LYS A 72 9.60 1.03 -10.72
N THR A 73 9.46 1.13 -9.40
CA THR A 73 9.03 0.03 -8.51
C THR A 73 7.81 0.40 -7.67
N ILE A 74 6.97 1.30 -8.18
CA ILE A 74 5.72 1.70 -7.54
C ILE A 74 4.67 0.58 -7.53
N ASN A 75 4.80 -0.40 -8.43
CA ASN A 75 3.95 -1.57 -8.51
C ASN A 75 4.80 -2.82 -8.77
N ALA A 76 4.37 -3.95 -8.22
CA ALA A 76 4.92 -5.27 -8.49
C ALA A 76 3.83 -6.19 -9.07
N MET A 77 4.20 -7.03 -10.02
CA MET A 77 3.35 -8.14 -10.46
C MET A 77 3.51 -9.28 -9.46
N CYS A 78 2.40 -9.78 -8.91
CA CYS A 78 2.45 -10.83 -7.89
C CYS A 78 3.10 -12.12 -8.41
N GLU A 79 2.90 -12.43 -9.69
CA GLU A 79 3.42 -13.61 -10.36
C GLU A 79 4.96 -13.65 -10.42
N THR A 80 5.59 -12.50 -10.49
CA THR A 80 7.05 -12.40 -10.66
C THR A 80 7.77 -11.70 -9.51
N ALA A 81 7.04 -11.21 -8.51
CA ALA A 81 7.63 -10.46 -7.40
C ALA A 81 8.64 -11.28 -6.58
N ALA A 82 8.41 -12.59 -6.44
CA ALA A 82 9.32 -13.51 -5.73
C ALA A 82 10.65 -13.75 -6.45
N GLU A 83 10.69 -13.54 -7.76
CA GLU A 83 11.85 -13.81 -8.61
C GLU A 83 12.67 -12.55 -8.89
N LYS A 84 11.98 -11.41 -9.05
CA LYS A 84 12.63 -10.15 -9.42
C LYS A 84 13.54 -9.63 -8.30
N PRO A 85 14.83 -9.34 -8.60
CA PRO A 85 15.79 -8.86 -7.60
C PRO A 85 15.32 -7.62 -6.82
N ALA A 86 14.53 -6.75 -7.47
CA ALA A 86 14.01 -5.54 -6.82
C ALA A 86 13.00 -5.83 -5.70
N PHE A 87 12.27 -6.95 -5.76
CA PHE A 87 11.15 -7.22 -4.85
C PHE A 87 11.34 -8.43 -3.95
N ARG A 88 12.11 -9.45 -4.38
CA ARG A 88 12.19 -10.75 -3.70
C ARG A 88 12.58 -10.67 -2.22
N ASP A 89 13.53 -9.81 -1.89
CA ASP A 89 14.03 -9.70 -0.51
C ASP A 89 13.03 -8.94 0.37
N ALA A 90 12.42 -7.88 -0.16
CA ALA A 90 11.36 -7.16 0.52
C ALA A 90 10.11 -8.03 0.73
N LEU A 91 9.74 -8.83 -0.26
CA LEU A 91 8.62 -9.78 -0.16
C LEU A 91 8.83 -10.81 0.94
N LYS A 92 10.06 -11.26 1.17
CA LYS A 92 10.39 -12.25 2.21
C LYS A 92 10.39 -11.63 3.62
N ARG A 93 10.90 -10.41 3.77
CA ARG A 93 11.28 -9.86 5.09
C ARG A 93 10.56 -8.57 5.49
N HIS A 94 10.04 -7.80 4.53
CA HIS A 94 9.57 -6.43 4.75
C HIS A 94 8.16 -6.22 4.19
N ARG A 95 7.23 -7.10 4.58
CA ARG A 95 5.83 -6.98 4.17
C ARG A 95 5.08 -6.00 5.06
N CYS A 96 4.19 -5.22 4.47
CA CYS A 96 3.26 -4.36 5.17
C CYS A 96 1.92 -4.31 4.42
N LEU A 97 0.89 -3.84 5.11
CA LEU A 97 -0.38 -3.47 4.49
C LEU A 97 -0.34 -1.98 4.18
N ILE A 98 -0.70 -1.59 2.96
CA ILE A 98 -0.94 -0.20 2.61
C ILE A 98 -2.41 0.06 2.80
N LEU A 99 -2.73 1.13 3.52
CA LEU A 99 -4.10 1.50 3.80
C LEU A 99 -4.65 2.33 2.64
N ALA A 100 -5.78 1.89 2.09
CA ALA A 100 -6.50 2.59 1.04
C ALA A 100 -8.00 2.30 1.14
N ASP A 101 -8.83 3.30 0.92
CA ASP A 101 -10.29 3.14 0.82
C ASP A 101 -10.82 3.30 -0.61
N GLY A 102 -9.94 3.53 -1.57
CA GLY A 102 -10.23 3.56 -2.99
C GLY A 102 -9.01 3.90 -3.81
N PHE A 103 -8.99 3.47 -5.06
CA PHE A 103 -7.93 3.80 -6.00
C PHE A 103 -8.50 4.32 -7.31
N TYR A 104 -7.67 5.05 -8.05
CA TYR A 104 -8.04 5.64 -9.34
C TYR A 104 -7.47 4.79 -10.46
N GLU A 105 -8.31 4.46 -11.43
CA GLU A 105 -7.91 3.77 -12.65
C GLU A 105 -8.55 4.46 -13.85
N TRP A 106 -7.84 4.52 -14.98
CA TRP A 106 -8.35 5.11 -16.20
C TRP A 106 -9.21 4.10 -16.96
N SER A 107 -10.45 4.48 -17.26
CA SER A 107 -11.28 3.71 -18.18
C SER A 107 -10.73 3.82 -19.60
N ARG A 108 -10.63 2.69 -20.29
CA ARG A 108 -10.23 2.68 -21.71
C ARG A 108 -11.35 3.15 -22.65
N HIS A 109 -12.57 3.15 -22.17
CA HIS A 109 -13.77 3.44 -22.96
C HIS A 109 -14.31 4.86 -22.75
N GLU A 110 -13.96 5.46 -21.65
CA GLU A 110 -14.32 6.83 -21.33
C GLU A 110 -13.04 7.56 -20.96
N ALA A 111 -12.85 8.78 -21.43
CA ALA A 111 -11.73 9.63 -21.03
C ALA A 111 -11.90 10.11 -19.57
N ALA A 112 -12.35 9.21 -18.70
CA ALA A 112 -12.71 9.48 -17.32
C ALA A 112 -11.85 8.62 -16.37
N CYS A 113 -11.41 9.25 -15.28
CA CYS A 113 -10.82 8.56 -14.14
C CYS A 113 -11.95 7.93 -13.31
N VAL A 114 -12.00 6.61 -13.27
CA VAL A 114 -12.98 5.88 -12.46
C VAL A 114 -12.40 5.63 -11.07
N ILE A 115 -13.13 6.01 -10.04
CA ILE A 115 -12.83 5.58 -8.68
C ILE A 115 -13.33 4.16 -8.55
N VAL A 116 -12.41 3.20 -8.57
CA VAL A 116 -12.75 1.83 -8.22
C VAL A 116 -12.98 1.77 -6.73
N ARG A 117 -14.24 1.68 -6.36
CA ARG A 117 -14.65 1.60 -4.96
C ARG A 117 -14.15 0.31 -4.33
N ARG A 118 -13.66 0.47 -3.11
CA ARG A 118 -13.84 -0.27 -1.89
C ARG A 118 -14.65 -1.58 -2.03
N ALA A 119 -14.04 -2.69 -1.67
CA ALA A 119 -14.75 -3.62 -0.80
C ALA A 119 -14.83 -2.95 0.59
N PRO A 120 -15.95 -3.06 1.32
CA PRO A 120 -15.96 -2.69 2.73
C PRO A 120 -14.77 -3.37 3.38
N LEU A 121 -14.09 -2.67 4.31
CA LEU A 121 -13.13 -3.29 5.22
C LEU A 121 -13.93 -4.18 6.20
N ASP A 122 -14.75 -5.05 5.65
CA ASP A 122 -15.44 -6.10 6.37
C ASP A 122 -14.45 -7.22 6.64
N ARG A 123 -14.63 -7.91 7.74
CA ARG A 123 -13.78 -8.99 8.25
C ARG A 123 -13.64 -10.19 7.29
N THR A 124 -14.34 -10.18 6.19
CA THR A 124 -14.25 -11.14 5.10
C THR A 124 -13.44 -10.56 3.93
N CYS A 125 -12.13 -10.37 4.12
CA CYS A 125 -11.24 -10.35 2.99
C CYS A 125 -11.23 -11.74 2.35
N HIS A 126 -12.25 -12.01 1.55
CA HIS A 126 -12.12 -13.05 0.53
C HIS A 126 -11.02 -12.56 -0.43
N PRO A 127 -10.05 -13.39 -0.78
CA PRO A 127 -9.15 -13.08 -1.86
C PRO A 127 -10.00 -12.94 -3.11
N ILE A 128 -10.35 -11.71 -3.47
CA ILE A 128 -10.86 -11.42 -4.81
C ILE A 128 -9.73 -11.85 -5.73
N GLY A 129 -10.02 -12.86 -6.52
CA GLY A 129 -9.06 -13.55 -7.33
C GLY A 129 -8.13 -12.61 -8.06
N SER A 130 -6.86 -12.94 -8.03
CA SER A 130 -5.78 -12.60 -8.96
C SER A 130 -5.38 -11.14 -9.19
N THR A 131 -5.83 -10.14 -8.42
CA THR A 131 -5.44 -8.74 -8.69
C THR A 131 -5.02 -7.94 -7.45
N LEU A 132 -4.52 -8.57 -6.40
CA LEU A 132 -3.68 -7.88 -5.42
C LEU A 132 -2.30 -7.68 -6.05
N ARG A 133 -2.22 -6.73 -6.97
CA ARG A 133 -0.91 -6.19 -7.36
C ARG A 133 -0.38 -5.45 -6.15
N GLY A 134 0.53 -6.11 -5.41
CA GLY A 134 1.13 -5.56 -4.23
C GLY A 134 1.78 -4.21 -4.54
N MET A 135 1.42 -3.18 -3.79
CA MET A 135 2.19 -1.94 -3.79
C MET A 135 3.50 -2.22 -3.07
N ALA A 136 4.61 -1.91 -3.71
CA ALA A 136 5.93 -2.13 -3.13
C ALA A 136 6.36 -0.89 -2.33
N ILE A 137 6.80 -1.11 -1.10
CA ILE A 137 7.21 -0.06 -0.16
C ILE A 137 8.51 -0.44 0.54
N ARG A 138 9.25 0.59 0.89
CA ARG A 138 10.39 0.53 1.81
C ARG A 138 10.05 1.18 3.13
#